data_27e53169ed05c0d295de4667e4d674f0
#
_entry.id   27e53169ed05c0d295de4667e4d674f0
#
_cell.length_a   1.000
_cell.length_b   1.000
_cell.length_c   1.000
_cell.angle_alpha   90.00
_cell.angle_beta   90.00
_cell.angle_gamma   90.00
#
_symmetry.space_group_name_H-M   'P 1'
#
loop_
_entity.id
_entity.type
_entity.pdbx_description
1 polymer ?
#
loop_
_entity_poly.entity_id
_entity_poly.type
_entity_poly.pdbx_seq_one_letter_code
_entity_poly.pdbx_strand_id
1 'polypeptide(L)'
;RGQLSSSSDMRWTRLGKKGSETFPRIEELAQALKRLSDIPGTTVPIMHRRPDKLARPTHIFERGNAMVKGDLVFAGLPKTLTKVAPANGPLDRLEMARWWVSDNHPLTARVFVNRIWAQLFGIGIVPTLEDFGSSGEKPTHPELLDYLAVRFQKDYAFGVKAIIREVVLSHAYRQSSRVTPELLEQDPDNRLLARGPRLR
;
A
#
# COMPACT_ATOMS: atom_id res chain seq x y z
N ARG A 1 -19.39 11.33 -16.90
CA ARG A 1 -20.83 11.67 -16.86
C ARG A 1 -21.62 10.40 -17.13
N GLY A 2 -21.97 9.61 -16.11
CA GLY A 2 -23.02 8.64 -16.20
C GLY A 2 -24.32 9.43 -16.24
N GLN A 3 -24.95 9.52 -17.39
CA GLN A 3 -26.34 9.94 -17.48
C GLN A 3 -27.15 8.89 -16.71
N LEU A 4 -27.61 9.23 -15.51
CA LEU A 4 -28.74 8.54 -14.91
C LEU A 4 -29.88 8.70 -15.92
N SER A 5 -30.29 7.58 -16.51
CA SER A 5 -31.33 7.60 -17.53
C SER A 5 -32.62 8.20 -16.93
N SER A 6 -33.34 8.99 -17.70
CA SER A 6 -34.60 9.65 -17.31
C SER A 6 -35.65 8.67 -16.75
N SER A 7 -35.47 7.36 -16.94
CA SER A 7 -36.34 6.31 -16.41
C SER A 7 -36.16 6.05 -14.91
N SER A 8 -34.97 6.32 -14.31
CA SER A 8 -34.78 6.17 -12.89
C SER A 8 -35.42 7.32 -12.12
N ASP A 9 -35.38 8.54 -12.64
CA ASP A 9 -36.04 9.70 -12.04
C ASP A 9 -37.57 9.59 -12.02
N MET A 10 -38.15 9.00 -13.05
CA MET A 10 -39.62 8.76 -13.11
C MET A 10 -40.07 7.69 -12.10
N ARG A 11 -39.24 6.74 -11.76
CA ARG A 11 -39.60 5.68 -10.79
C ARG A 11 -39.70 6.22 -9.36
N TRP A 12 -38.80 7.10 -8.98
CA TRP A 12 -38.80 7.72 -7.64
C TRP A 12 -39.89 8.75 -7.47
N THR A 13 -40.20 9.54 -8.51
CA THR A 13 -41.31 10.49 -8.49
C THR A 13 -42.68 9.81 -8.44
N ARG A 14 -42.82 8.60 -9.00
CA ARG A 14 -44.07 7.80 -8.91
C ARG A 14 -44.27 7.19 -7.52
N LEU A 15 -43.19 6.78 -6.84
CA LEU A 15 -43.28 6.27 -5.46
C LEU A 15 -43.63 7.38 -4.45
N GLY A 16 -43.17 8.61 -4.68
CA GLY A 16 -43.50 9.76 -3.83
C GLY A 16 -44.95 10.30 -3.98
N LYS A 17 -45.71 9.89 -5.03
CA LYS A 17 -47.06 10.35 -5.26
C LYS A 17 -48.15 9.39 -4.81
N LYS A 18 -47.83 8.23 -4.27
CA LYS A 18 -48.81 7.19 -3.88
C LYS A 18 -48.98 7.03 -2.37
N GLY A 19 -48.92 8.06 -1.62
CA GLY A 19 -49.28 8.07 -0.22
C GLY A 19 -49.16 9.48 0.32
N SER A 20 -50.12 9.93 1.05
CA SER A 20 -50.14 11.24 1.71
C SER A 20 -49.17 11.35 2.87
N GLU A 21 -48.27 10.35 3.07
CA GLU A 21 -47.16 10.39 3.99
C GLU A 21 -45.91 10.61 3.17
N THR A 22 -45.51 11.85 3.05
CA THR A 22 -44.15 12.25 2.66
C THR A 22 -43.17 11.65 3.66
N PHE A 23 -42.38 10.70 3.25
CA PHE A 23 -41.29 10.22 4.08
C PHE A 23 -40.23 11.32 4.20
N PRO A 24 -40.18 12.07 5.34
CA PRO A 24 -39.27 13.23 5.47
C PRO A 24 -37.83 12.88 5.20
N ARG A 25 -37.44 11.62 5.47
CA ARG A 25 -36.10 11.10 5.17
C ARG A 25 -35.76 11.06 3.67
N ILE A 26 -36.75 10.88 2.79
CA ILE A 26 -36.51 10.84 1.32
C ILE A 26 -36.26 12.25 0.79
N GLU A 27 -36.99 13.25 1.29
CA GLU A 27 -36.78 14.64 0.92
C GLU A 27 -35.44 15.17 1.45
N GLU A 28 -35.09 14.85 2.71
CA GLU A 28 -33.77 15.16 3.28
C GLU A 28 -32.64 14.54 2.48
N LEU A 29 -32.77 13.26 2.08
CA LEU A 29 -31.79 12.57 1.25
C LEU A 29 -31.68 13.21 -0.14
N ALA A 30 -32.80 13.55 -0.76
CA ALA A 30 -32.82 14.20 -2.07
C ALA A 30 -32.18 15.60 -2.01
N GLN A 31 -32.45 16.37 -0.94
CA GLN A 31 -31.81 17.66 -0.73
C GLN A 31 -30.31 17.52 -0.46
N ALA A 32 -29.90 16.53 0.33
CA ALA A 32 -28.48 16.25 0.58
C ALA A 32 -27.74 15.84 -0.70
N LEU A 33 -28.34 14.97 -1.52
CA LEU A 33 -27.79 14.59 -2.81
C LEU A 33 -27.68 15.77 -3.77
N LYS A 34 -28.71 16.65 -3.78
CA LYS A 34 -28.64 17.87 -4.58
C LYS A 34 -27.52 18.80 -4.12
N ARG A 35 -27.40 19.03 -2.82
CA ARG A 35 -26.27 19.82 -2.27
C ARG A 35 -24.90 19.23 -2.62
N LEU A 36 -24.78 17.91 -2.62
CA LEU A 36 -23.55 17.23 -3.03
C LEU A 36 -23.27 17.37 -4.54
N SER A 37 -24.31 17.35 -5.39
CA SER A 37 -24.18 17.57 -6.83
C SER A 37 -23.78 19.00 -7.20
N ASP A 38 -24.20 19.95 -6.38
CA ASP A 38 -23.93 21.40 -6.58
C ASP A 38 -22.54 21.82 -6.10
N ILE A 39 -21.82 20.96 -5.36
CA ILE A 39 -20.44 21.20 -5.00
C ILE A 39 -19.55 21.05 -6.23
N PRO A 40 -18.85 22.13 -6.68
CA PRO A 40 -17.92 22.01 -7.80
C PRO A 40 -16.75 21.12 -7.39
N GLY A 41 -16.85 19.84 -7.73
CA GLY A 41 -15.83 18.84 -7.43
C GLY A 41 -14.95 18.57 -8.63
N THR A 42 -13.65 18.41 -8.39
CA THR A 42 -12.74 17.88 -9.40
C THR A 42 -13.10 16.40 -9.63
N THR A 43 -13.49 16.06 -10.85
CA THR A 43 -13.74 14.66 -11.22
C THR A 43 -12.39 13.95 -11.37
N VAL A 44 -12.19 12.92 -10.56
CA VAL A 44 -11.01 12.06 -10.65
C VAL A 44 -11.41 10.71 -11.25
N PRO A 45 -10.69 10.20 -12.24
CA PRO A 45 -10.94 8.87 -12.75
C PRO A 45 -10.64 7.83 -11.65
N ILE A 46 -11.60 6.95 -11.38
CA ILE A 46 -11.44 5.86 -10.42
C ILE A 46 -11.48 4.51 -11.14
N MET A 47 -10.68 3.56 -10.65
CA MET A 47 -10.77 2.18 -11.11
C MET A 47 -12.01 1.52 -10.50
N HIS A 48 -13.06 1.39 -11.28
CA HIS A 48 -14.27 0.71 -10.85
C HIS A 48 -14.19 -0.80 -11.14
N ARG A 49 -14.70 -1.62 -10.21
CA ARG A 49 -14.84 -3.06 -10.47
C ARG A 49 -15.83 -3.27 -11.60
N ARG A 50 -15.44 -4.07 -12.59
CA ARG A 50 -16.33 -4.44 -13.67
C ARG A 50 -17.44 -5.35 -13.13
N PRO A 51 -18.72 -5.15 -13.50
CA PRO A 51 -19.80 -6.05 -13.12
C PRO A 51 -19.48 -7.50 -13.50
N ASP A 52 -19.91 -8.47 -12.71
CA ASP A 52 -19.58 -9.89 -12.91
C ASP A 52 -20.00 -10.39 -14.31
N LYS A 53 -21.11 -9.89 -14.85
CA LYS A 53 -21.58 -10.19 -16.23
C LYS A 53 -20.61 -9.72 -17.32
N LEU A 54 -19.74 -8.77 -17.03
CA LEU A 54 -18.73 -8.23 -17.93
C LEU A 54 -17.30 -8.61 -17.50
N ALA A 55 -17.17 -9.50 -16.52
CA ALA A 55 -15.88 -10.04 -16.12
C ALA A 55 -15.24 -10.79 -17.30
N ARG A 56 -13.95 -10.53 -17.51
CA ARG A 56 -13.19 -11.23 -18.55
C ARG A 56 -12.37 -12.34 -17.92
N PRO A 57 -12.36 -13.56 -18.49
CA PRO A 57 -11.45 -14.60 -18.06
C PRO A 57 -10.00 -14.14 -18.29
N THR A 58 -9.15 -14.38 -17.31
CA THR A 58 -7.72 -14.05 -17.38
C THR A 58 -6.93 -15.32 -17.62
N HIS A 59 -6.03 -15.31 -18.58
CA HIS A 59 -5.18 -16.43 -18.93
C HIS A 59 -3.71 -16.06 -18.79
N ILE A 60 -2.89 -17.05 -18.54
CA ILE A 60 -1.44 -16.91 -18.74
C ILE A 60 -1.21 -16.86 -20.25
N PHE A 61 -0.41 -15.90 -20.71
CA PHE A 61 -0.06 -15.80 -22.11
C PHE A 61 1.29 -16.48 -22.35
N GLU A 62 1.37 -17.34 -23.37
CA GLU A 62 2.63 -17.93 -23.74
C GLU A 62 3.59 -16.86 -24.26
N ARG A 63 4.76 -16.74 -23.61
CA ARG A 63 5.79 -15.73 -23.92
C ARG A 63 5.24 -14.31 -24.04
N GLY A 64 4.17 -13.98 -23.32
CA GLY A 64 3.52 -12.67 -23.37
C GLY A 64 2.63 -12.41 -24.59
N ASN A 65 2.44 -13.39 -25.46
CA ASN A 65 1.59 -13.26 -26.65
C ASN A 65 0.11 -13.36 -26.29
N ALA A 66 -0.62 -12.24 -26.36
CA ALA A 66 -2.04 -12.17 -26.04
C ALA A 66 -2.95 -13.05 -26.93
N MET A 67 -2.48 -13.45 -28.11
CA MET A 67 -3.22 -14.32 -29.02
C MET A 67 -3.11 -15.80 -28.63
N VAL A 68 -2.08 -16.18 -27.89
CA VAL A 68 -1.85 -17.55 -27.42
C VAL A 68 -2.16 -17.63 -25.94
N LYS A 69 -3.38 -18.09 -25.64
CA LYS A 69 -3.88 -18.21 -24.28
C LYS A 69 -3.56 -19.57 -23.72
N GLY A 70 -2.83 -19.60 -22.61
CA GLY A 70 -2.59 -20.78 -21.80
C GLY A 70 -3.66 -20.95 -20.70
N ASP A 71 -3.25 -21.41 -19.54
CA ASP A 71 -4.15 -21.75 -18.43
C ASP A 71 -4.97 -20.57 -17.93
N LEU A 72 -6.21 -20.84 -17.55
CA LEU A 72 -7.09 -19.89 -16.88
C LEU A 72 -6.59 -19.64 -15.48
N VAL A 73 -6.48 -18.36 -15.09
CA VAL A 73 -6.04 -17.97 -13.76
C VAL A 73 -7.05 -17.08 -13.07
N PHE A 74 -7.05 -17.17 -11.75
CA PHE A 74 -7.90 -16.38 -10.87
C PHE A 74 -7.06 -15.46 -10.00
N ALA A 75 -7.66 -14.36 -9.53
CA ALA A 75 -7.01 -13.47 -8.57
C ALA A 75 -6.65 -14.25 -7.30
N GLY A 76 -5.41 -14.09 -6.85
CA GLY A 76 -4.90 -14.79 -5.68
C GLY A 76 -3.70 -14.08 -5.08
N LEU A 77 -3.32 -14.47 -3.85
CA LEU A 77 -2.09 -14.02 -3.21
C LEU A 77 -0.91 -14.92 -3.60
N PRO A 78 0.33 -14.40 -3.59
CA PRO A 78 1.53 -15.21 -3.82
C PRO A 78 1.63 -16.34 -2.80
N LYS A 79 1.59 -17.59 -3.25
CA LYS A 79 1.62 -18.78 -2.38
C LYS A 79 2.87 -18.88 -1.50
N THR A 80 3.97 -18.29 -1.96
CA THR A 80 5.25 -18.26 -1.24
C THR A 80 5.24 -17.33 -0.04
N LEU A 81 4.41 -16.28 -0.07
CA LEU A 81 4.36 -15.24 0.98
C LEU A 81 3.16 -15.40 1.91
N THR A 82 2.19 -16.24 1.56
CA THR A 82 1.02 -16.46 2.38
C THR A 82 0.73 -17.94 2.57
N LYS A 83 0.50 -18.33 3.83
CA LYS A 83 0.02 -19.66 4.19
C LYS A 83 -1.51 -19.70 4.31
N VAL A 84 -2.15 -18.52 4.23
CA VAL A 84 -3.59 -18.38 4.45
C VAL A 84 -4.28 -18.25 3.09
N ALA A 85 -5.16 -19.18 2.78
CA ALA A 85 -6.07 -19.01 1.66
C ALA A 85 -7.05 -17.85 1.94
N PRO A 86 -7.42 -17.04 0.94
CA PRO A 86 -8.44 -16.01 1.14
C PRO A 86 -9.74 -16.66 1.64
N ALA A 87 -10.29 -16.12 2.69
CA ALA A 87 -11.36 -16.77 3.45
C ALA A 87 -12.69 -16.89 2.69
N ASN A 88 -12.99 -16.00 1.74
CA ASN A 88 -14.32 -15.94 1.12
C ASN A 88 -14.27 -15.42 -0.32
N GLY A 89 -14.15 -16.30 -1.30
CA GLY A 89 -14.37 -15.97 -2.70
C GLY A 89 -13.16 -15.39 -3.44
N PRO A 90 -13.35 -14.83 -4.65
CA PRO A 90 -12.27 -14.30 -5.45
C PRO A 90 -11.67 -13.05 -4.81
N LEU A 91 -10.35 -13.06 -4.66
CA LEU A 91 -9.58 -11.98 -4.08
C LEU A 91 -9.82 -10.67 -4.83
N ASP A 92 -10.26 -9.64 -4.14
CA ASP A 92 -10.38 -8.30 -4.69
C ASP A 92 -9.18 -7.41 -4.30
N ARG A 93 -9.17 -6.19 -4.85
CA ARG A 93 -8.09 -5.22 -4.56
C ARG A 93 -8.05 -4.76 -3.11
N LEU A 94 -9.20 -4.70 -2.46
CA LEU A 94 -9.30 -4.32 -1.05
C LEU A 94 -8.71 -5.41 -0.15
N GLU A 95 -9.01 -6.66 -0.44
CA GLU A 95 -8.44 -7.80 0.30
C GLU A 95 -6.93 -7.89 0.09
N MET A 96 -6.45 -7.67 -1.14
CA MET A 96 -5.02 -7.59 -1.42
C MET A 96 -4.35 -6.44 -0.63
N ALA A 97 -4.98 -5.26 -0.59
CA ALA A 97 -4.45 -4.12 0.17
C ALA A 97 -4.43 -4.41 1.68
N ARG A 98 -5.47 -5.03 2.21
CA ARG A 98 -5.53 -5.46 3.61
C ARG A 98 -4.44 -6.47 3.94
N TRP A 99 -4.18 -7.41 3.03
CA TRP A 99 -3.10 -8.37 3.20
C TRP A 99 -1.73 -7.69 3.24
N TRP A 100 -1.46 -6.72 2.39
CA TRP A 100 -0.18 -5.98 2.39
C TRP A 100 0.12 -5.28 3.72
N VAL A 101 -0.90 -4.78 4.41
CA VAL A 101 -0.75 -4.11 5.70
C VAL A 101 -1.07 -5.03 6.89
N SER A 102 -1.29 -6.32 6.64
CA SER A 102 -1.57 -7.29 7.70
C SER A 102 -0.31 -7.62 8.50
N ASP A 103 -0.51 -8.04 9.75
CA ASP A 103 0.58 -8.46 10.64
C ASP A 103 1.40 -9.62 10.10
N ASN A 104 0.80 -10.42 9.23
CA ASN A 104 1.43 -11.61 8.65
C ASN A 104 2.20 -11.33 7.35
N HIS A 105 2.18 -10.09 6.84
CA HIS A 105 2.92 -9.77 5.64
C HIS A 105 4.40 -9.53 5.95
N PRO A 106 5.33 -10.37 5.41
CA PRO A 106 6.72 -10.37 5.86
C PRO A 106 7.55 -9.19 5.33
N LEU A 107 7.15 -8.55 4.24
CA LEU A 107 8.01 -7.65 3.50
C LEU A 107 7.63 -6.17 3.60
N THR A 108 6.34 -5.82 3.63
CA THR A 108 5.90 -4.42 3.51
C THR A 108 6.58 -3.50 4.52
N ALA A 109 6.53 -3.85 5.80
CA ALA A 109 7.13 -3.02 6.85
C ALA A 109 8.66 -2.96 6.72
N ARG A 110 9.33 -4.09 6.45
CA ARG A 110 10.79 -4.16 6.27
C ARG A 110 11.27 -3.30 5.10
N VAL A 111 10.63 -3.43 3.94
CA VAL A 111 10.99 -2.66 2.74
C VAL A 111 10.79 -1.17 2.98
N PHE A 112 9.68 -0.78 3.61
CA PHE A 112 9.38 0.62 3.87
C PHE A 112 10.38 1.25 4.85
N VAL A 113 10.65 0.57 5.96
CA VAL A 113 11.62 1.01 6.96
C VAL A 113 13.02 1.09 6.37
N ASN A 114 13.43 0.11 5.56
CA ASN A 114 14.72 0.14 4.89
C ASN A 114 14.88 1.33 3.93
N ARG A 115 13.82 1.71 3.23
CA ARG A 115 13.82 2.90 2.37
C ARG A 115 13.93 4.20 3.17
N ILE A 116 13.23 4.31 4.31
CA ILE A 116 13.38 5.44 5.23
C ILE A 116 14.82 5.49 5.76
N TRP A 117 15.34 4.35 6.19
CA TRP A 117 16.71 4.25 6.66
C TRP A 117 17.72 4.73 5.61
N ALA A 118 17.59 4.26 4.37
CA ALA A 118 18.45 4.68 3.26
C ALA A 118 18.39 6.19 2.98
N GLN A 119 17.23 6.80 3.15
CA GLN A 119 17.07 8.26 3.02
C GLN A 119 17.81 9.02 4.13
N LEU A 120 17.87 8.47 5.33
CA LEU A 120 18.50 9.11 6.49
C LEU A 120 20.00 8.84 6.60
N PHE A 121 20.45 7.63 6.22
CA PHE A 121 21.83 7.21 6.33
C PHE A 121 22.62 7.18 5.02
N GLY A 122 21.92 7.34 3.88
CA GLY A 122 22.51 7.29 2.54
C GLY A 122 22.56 5.89 1.94
N ILE A 123 22.54 4.83 2.78
CA ILE A 123 22.48 3.42 2.36
C ILE A 123 21.48 2.69 3.23
N GLY A 124 20.78 1.70 2.69
CA GLY A 124 19.85 0.86 3.44
C GLY A 124 20.55 -0.14 4.37
N ILE A 125 19.83 -0.64 5.37
CA ILE A 125 20.25 -1.83 6.14
C ILE A 125 20.40 -3.01 5.19
N VAL A 126 19.50 -3.11 4.18
CA VAL A 126 19.67 -3.89 2.96
C VAL A 126 20.08 -2.92 1.85
N PRO A 127 21.31 -3.00 1.32
CA PRO A 127 21.79 -2.05 0.30
C PRO A 127 20.99 -2.10 -1.01
N THR A 128 20.56 -3.30 -1.40
CA THR A 128 19.73 -3.52 -2.60
C THR A 128 18.26 -3.16 -2.35
N LEU A 129 17.94 -1.85 -2.42
CA LEU A 129 16.61 -1.32 -2.08
C LEU A 129 15.47 -1.91 -2.93
N GLU A 130 15.78 -2.33 -4.15
CA GLU A 130 14.83 -2.87 -5.12
C GLU A 130 14.70 -4.39 -5.04
N ASP A 131 15.63 -5.07 -4.34
CA ASP A 131 15.64 -6.52 -4.24
C ASP A 131 15.87 -7.00 -2.81
N PHE A 132 14.79 -7.53 -2.21
CA PHE A 132 14.80 -8.23 -0.93
C PHE A 132 14.72 -9.74 -1.10
N GLY A 133 14.91 -10.21 -2.32
CA GLY A 133 14.85 -11.63 -2.68
C GLY A 133 16.19 -12.33 -2.59
N SER A 134 16.25 -13.48 -3.25
CA SER A 134 17.45 -14.34 -3.26
C SER A 134 18.65 -13.75 -3.99
N SER A 135 18.42 -12.80 -4.91
CA SER A 135 19.48 -12.11 -5.66
C SER A 135 19.95 -10.82 -5.00
N GLY A 136 19.20 -10.34 -3.98
CA GLY A 136 19.55 -9.15 -3.21
C GLY A 136 20.62 -9.43 -2.13
N GLU A 137 21.19 -8.37 -1.59
CA GLU A 137 22.11 -8.46 -0.48
C GLU A 137 21.38 -8.77 0.84
N LYS A 138 22.10 -9.45 1.73
CA LYS A 138 21.59 -9.67 3.10
C LYS A 138 21.65 -8.39 3.91
N PRO A 139 20.71 -8.19 4.86
CA PRO A 139 20.76 -7.04 5.76
C PRO A 139 22.04 -7.06 6.59
N THR A 140 22.66 -5.89 6.77
CA THR A 140 23.85 -5.74 7.64
C THR A 140 23.48 -5.97 9.11
N HIS A 141 22.27 -5.57 9.50
CA HIS A 141 21.74 -5.69 10.86
C HIS A 141 20.31 -6.25 10.81
N PRO A 142 20.15 -7.59 10.66
CA PRO A 142 18.83 -8.20 10.49
C PRO A 142 17.89 -7.97 11.67
N GLU A 143 18.42 -8.06 12.90
CA GLU A 143 17.62 -7.83 14.12
C GLU A 143 17.14 -6.39 14.24
N LEU A 144 17.94 -5.41 13.83
CA LEU A 144 17.55 -4.00 13.81
C LEU A 144 16.44 -3.76 12.78
N LEU A 145 16.57 -4.36 11.58
CA LEU A 145 15.55 -4.24 10.55
C LEU A 145 14.22 -4.83 11.02
N ASP A 146 14.25 -5.98 11.66
CA ASP A 146 13.06 -6.65 12.20
C ASP A 146 12.44 -5.85 13.35
N TYR A 147 13.26 -5.36 14.27
CA TYR A 147 12.82 -4.51 15.37
C TYR A 147 12.08 -3.27 14.85
N LEU A 148 12.69 -2.52 13.94
CA LEU A 148 12.09 -1.31 13.37
C LEU A 148 10.84 -1.62 12.55
N ALA A 149 10.81 -2.75 11.82
CA ALA A 149 9.64 -3.17 11.07
C ALA A 149 8.45 -3.49 11.98
N VAL A 150 8.67 -4.22 13.06
CA VAL A 150 7.64 -4.54 14.07
C VAL A 150 7.12 -3.27 14.73
N ARG A 151 8.02 -2.37 15.16
CA ARG A 151 7.65 -1.08 15.74
C ARG A 151 6.81 -0.24 14.79
N PHE A 152 7.24 -0.14 13.52
CA PHE A 152 6.54 0.61 12.49
C PHE A 152 5.12 0.09 12.26
N GLN A 153 4.96 -1.23 12.22
CA GLN A 153 3.68 -1.89 11.96
C GLN A 153 2.75 -1.86 13.18
N LYS A 154 3.24 -2.31 14.34
CA LYS A 154 2.42 -2.52 15.53
C LYS A 154 2.28 -1.28 16.41
N ASP A 155 3.40 -0.66 16.77
CA ASP A 155 3.37 0.43 17.75
C ASP A 155 3.01 1.76 17.11
N TYR A 156 3.42 1.98 15.86
CA TYR A 156 3.18 3.22 15.14
C TYR A 156 2.08 3.15 14.10
N ALA A 157 1.43 2.00 13.93
CA ALA A 157 0.34 1.80 12.96
C ALA A 157 0.67 2.40 11.58
N PHE A 158 1.87 2.12 11.06
CA PHE A 158 2.44 2.68 9.83
C PHE A 158 2.64 4.20 9.86
N GLY A 159 2.80 4.79 11.03
CA GLY A 159 3.05 6.22 11.23
C GLY A 159 4.47 6.63 10.83
N VAL A 160 4.64 7.19 9.64
CA VAL A 160 5.94 7.58 9.05
C VAL A 160 6.70 8.57 9.94
N LYS A 161 6.01 9.55 10.51
CA LYS A 161 6.66 10.54 11.38
C LYS A 161 7.22 9.93 12.65
N ALA A 162 6.57 8.90 13.19
CA ALA A 162 6.98 8.24 14.41
C ALA A 162 8.28 7.45 14.20
N ILE A 163 8.37 6.66 13.13
CA ILE A 163 9.58 5.90 12.81
C ILE A 163 10.75 6.82 12.45
N ILE A 164 10.53 7.89 11.69
CA ILE A 164 11.57 8.88 11.41
C ILE A 164 12.08 9.49 12.71
N ARG A 165 11.19 9.88 13.63
CA ARG A 165 11.57 10.44 14.93
C ARG A 165 12.42 9.47 15.75
N GLU A 166 12.03 8.19 15.79
CA GLU A 166 12.80 7.16 16.48
C GLU A 166 14.22 7.05 15.93
N VAL A 167 14.36 6.98 14.61
CA VAL A 167 15.65 6.84 13.95
C VAL A 167 16.53 8.07 14.16
N VAL A 168 16.02 9.29 13.97
CA VAL A 168 16.84 10.52 14.11
C VAL A 168 17.22 10.85 15.55
N LEU A 169 16.48 10.35 16.53
CA LEU A 169 16.83 10.48 17.95
C LEU A 169 17.77 9.38 18.44
N SER A 170 18.03 8.36 17.63
CA SER A 170 18.93 7.26 17.99
C SER A 170 20.38 7.74 18.15
N HIS A 171 21.14 6.99 18.93
CA HIS A 171 22.58 7.23 19.09
C HIS A 171 23.33 7.13 17.76
N ALA A 172 22.97 6.13 16.93
CA ALA A 172 23.60 5.90 15.63
C ALA A 172 23.47 7.10 14.68
N TYR A 173 22.31 7.78 14.68
CA TYR A 173 22.11 8.96 13.85
C TYR A 173 22.78 10.22 14.40
N ARG A 174 22.83 10.36 15.72
CA ARG A 174 23.32 11.56 16.42
C ARG A 174 24.82 11.57 16.70
N GLN A 175 25.52 10.48 16.41
CA GLN A 175 26.97 10.43 16.58
C GLN A 175 27.71 11.31 15.54
N SER A 176 28.99 11.59 15.82
CA SER A 176 29.82 12.40 14.93
C SER A 176 29.97 11.77 13.55
N SER A 177 29.90 12.56 12.51
CA SER A 177 30.17 12.13 11.12
C SER A 177 31.66 12.26 10.74
N ARG A 178 32.55 12.57 11.73
CA ARG A 178 33.99 12.69 11.50
C ARG A 178 34.55 11.33 11.09
N VAL A 179 35.33 11.32 10.05
CA VAL A 179 36.01 10.13 9.53
C VAL A 179 37.46 10.17 10.02
N THR A 180 37.90 9.11 10.69
CA THR A 180 39.32 8.91 10.99
C THR A 180 39.93 7.93 9.97
N PRO A 181 41.27 7.96 9.76
CA PRO A 181 41.91 7.00 8.86
C PRO A 181 41.57 5.54 9.19
N GLU A 182 41.57 5.20 10.48
CA GLU A 182 41.26 3.86 10.96
C GLU A 182 39.81 3.43 10.62
N LEU A 183 38.85 4.34 10.80
CA LEU A 183 37.44 4.07 10.44
C LEU A 183 37.26 3.92 8.94
N LEU A 184 38.04 4.66 8.15
CA LEU A 184 37.96 4.55 6.70
C LEU A 184 38.54 3.22 6.20
N GLU A 185 39.57 2.72 6.87
CA GLU A 185 40.19 1.44 6.55
C GLU A 185 39.30 0.25 6.96
N GLN A 186 38.69 0.31 8.15
CA GLN A 186 37.89 -0.79 8.69
C GLN A 186 36.46 -0.84 8.14
N ASP A 187 35.83 0.31 7.94
CA ASP A 187 34.44 0.42 7.49
C ASP A 187 34.26 1.62 6.54
N PRO A 188 34.78 1.51 5.28
CA PRO A 188 34.74 2.62 4.33
C PRO A 188 33.30 3.09 4.03
N ASP A 189 32.36 2.16 3.91
CA ASP A 189 30.97 2.42 3.57
C ASP A 189 30.05 2.66 4.78
N ASN A 190 30.63 2.71 6.00
CA ASN A 190 29.89 2.85 7.26
C ASN A 190 28.78 1.79 7.45
N ARG A 191 29.05 0.57 7.05
CA ARG A 191 28.09 -0.54 7.17
C ARG A 191 27.88 -0.98 8.62
N LEU A 192 28.85 -0.74 9.48
CA LEU A 192 28.78 -1.05 10.92
C LEU A 192 28.21 0.10 11.74
N LEU A 193 27.80 1.19 11.10
CA LEU A 193 27.24 2.39 11.77
C LEU A 193 28.20 3.00 12.80
N ALA A 194 29.50 2.95 12.54
CA ALA A 194 30.54 3.45 13.43
C ALA A 194 30.63 4.99 13.47
N ARG A 195 29.98 5.68 12.55
CA ARG A 195 29.88 7.14 12.46
C ARG A 195 28.49 7.58 12.01
N GLY A 196 28.14 8.83 12.30
CA GLY A 196 26.90 9.43 11.84
C GLY A 196 26.84 9.56 10.31
N PRO A 197 25.64 9.66 9.73
CA PRO A 197 25.49 9.82 8.28
C PRO A 197 26.08 11.14 7.82
N ARG A 198 26.73 11.14 6.66
CA ARG A 198 27.21 12.34 5.99
C ARG A 198 26.26 12.67 4.85
N LEU A 199 25.29 13.51 5.12
CA LEU A 199 24.39 14.02 4.10
C LEU A 199 25.17 15.04 3.24
N ARG A 200 25.01 14.92 1.93
CA ARG A 200 25.52 15.89 0.96
C ARG A 200 24.46 16.94 0.67
#